data_6602d386a2dda7465ffd340bb4dbc087
#
_entry.id   6602d386a2dda7465ffd340bb4dbc087
#
_cell.length_a   1.000
_cell.length_b   1.000
_cell.length_c   1.000
_cell.angle_alpha   90.00
_cell.angle_beta   90.00
_cell.angle_gamma   90.00
#
_symmetry.space_group_name_H-M   'P 1'
#
loop_
_entity.id
_entity.type
_entity.pdbx_description
1 polymer ?
#
loop_
_entity_poly.entity_id
_entity_poly.type
_entity_poly.pdbx_seq_one_letter_code
_entity_poly.pdbx_strand_id
1 'polypeptide(L)'
;MSVVGPLSLDGTYAQGEFCIPLCTLEGTLSMSMNRGIYAANISGGTVARHFRQELSRAPVFIFDNIDESMKFQNWVKANEKEIINVAESTTSHGKVLRIDQYILDEG
;
A
#
# COMPACT_ATOMS: atom_id res chain seq x y z
N MET A 1 -14.74 5.76 14.89
CA MET A 1 -14.88 6.01 13.44
C MET A 1 -15.22 7.48 13.28
N SER A 2 -14.56 8.19 12.39
CA SER A 2 -14.88 9.57 12.03
C SER A 2 -15.29 9.65 10.55
N VAL A 3 -15.85 10.78 10.13
CA VAL A 3 -16.26 11.02 8.75
C VAL A 3 -15.64 12.36 8.32
N VAL A 4 -15.05 12.36 7.14
CA VAL A 4 -14.48 13.56 6.51
C VAL A 4 -15.13 13.81 5.16
N GLY A 5 -15.08 15.05 4.67
CA GLY A 5 -15.68 15.43 3.39
C GLY A 5 -16.67 16.58 3.51
N PRO A 6 -17.47 16.85 2.46
CA PRO A 6 -17.50 16.11 1.18
C PRO A 6 -16.24 16.34 0.33
N LEU A 7 -15.75 15.28 -0.29
CA LEU A 7 -14.67 15.30 -1.29
C LEU A 7 -15.29 15.31 -2.69
N SER A 8 -14.98 16.31 -3.50
CA SER A 8 -15.32 16.33 -4.91
C SER A 8 -14.35 15.45 -5.69
N LEU A 9 -14.87 14.40 -6.31
CA LEU A 9 -14.10 13.35 -6.97
C LEU A 9 -14.54 13.15 -8.43
N ASP A 10 -13.58 13.15 -9.33
CA ASP A 10 -13.67 12.58 -10.68
C ASP A 10 -12.85 11.30 -10.74
N GLY A 11 -13.45 10.19 -10.38
CA GLY A 11 -12.81 8.88 -10.31
C GLY A 11 -13.18 7.95 -11.45
N THR A 12 -12.38 6.92 -11.70
CA THR A 12 -12.68 5.87 -12.70
C THR A 12 -14.02 5.18 -12.41
N TYR A 13 -14.32 4.93 -11.14
CA TYR A 13 -15.52 4.18 -10.72
C TYR A 13 -16.49 4.99 -9.88
N ALA A 14 -16.14 6.22 -9.49
CA ALA A 14 -16.97 7.07 -8.66
C ALA A 14 -16.77 8.53 -9.05
N GLN A 15 -17.88 9.25 -9.29
CA GLN A 15 -17.88 10.66 -9.66
C GLN A 15 -18.92 11.38 -8.82
N GLY A 16 -18.58 12.56 -8.30
CA GLY A 16 -19.45 13.38 -7.46
C GLY A 16 -18.81 13.76 -6.13
N GLU A 17 -19.65 14.05 -5.14
CA GLU A 17 -19.23 14.44 -3.80
C GLU A 17 -19.45 13.29 -2.82
N PHE A 18 -18.42 12.97 -2.05
CA PHE A 18 -18.42 11.83 -1.15
C PHE A 18 -17.96 12.21 0.26
N CYS A 19 -18.71 11.77 1.26
CA CYS A 19 -18.24 11.72 2.62
C CYS A 19 -17.53 10.39 2.88
N ILE A 20 -16.33 10.44 3.45
CA ILE A 20 -15.43 9.30 3.60
C ILE A 20 -15.38 8.87 5.07
N PRO A 21 -15.77 7.62 5.40
CA PRO A 21 -15.59 7.09 6.74
C PRO A 21 -14.13 6.73 6.98
N LEU A 22 -13.59 7.10 8.13
CA LEU A 22 -12.22 6.80 8.56
C LEU A 22 -12.25 5.90 9.79
N CYS A 23 -11.41 4.87 9.79
CA CYS A 23 -11.15 4.01 10.94
C CYS A 23 -10.16 4.69 11.91
N THR A 24 -10.43 5.92 12.31
CA THR A 24 -9.65 6.65 13.29
C THR A 24 -10.53 7.26 14.36
N LEU A 25 -9.98 7.40 15.57
CA LEU A 25 -10.56 8.16 16.68
C LEU A 25 -9.77 9.46 16.92
N GLU A 26 -8.72 9.70 16.15
CA GLU A 26 -7.87 10.86 16.26
C GLU A 26 -8.53 12.08 15.60
N GLY A 27 -9.05 12.99 16.42
CA GLY A 27 -9.76 14.18 15.91
C GLY A 27 -8.87 15.12 15.10
N THR A 28 -7.60 15.26 15.46
CA THR A 28 -6.63 16.10 14.75
C THR A 28 -6.37 15.60 13.33
N LEU A 29 -6.32 14.28 13.13
CA LEU A 29 -6.18 13.68 11.82
C LEU A 29 -7.40 13.99 10.93
N SER A 30 -8.60 13.83 11.46
CA SER A 30 -9.85 14.14 10.74
C SER A 30 -9.94 15.62 10.35
N MET A 31 -9.53 16.53 11.25
CA MET A 31 -9.48 17.97 10.97
C MET A 31 -8.46 18.29 9.87
N SER A 32 -7.28 17.67 9.92
CA SER A 32 -6.22 17.84 8.93
C SER A 32 -6.68 17.36 7.54
N MET A 33 -7.34 16.20 7.49
CA MET A 33 -7.90 15.68 6.24
C MET A 33 -8.99 16.58 5.68
N ASN A 34 -9.93 17.08 6.50
CA ASN A 34 -10.97 18.02 6.04
C ASN A 34 -10.36 19.30 5.48
N ARG A 35 -9.30 19.82 6.08
CA ARG A 35 -8.59 20.98 5.55
C ARG A 35 -7.96 20.69 4.19
N GLY A 36 -7.38 19.50 4.00
CA GLY A 36 -6.84 19.06 2.71
C GLY A 36 -7.95 18.89 1.66
N ILE A 37 -9.07 18.29 2.03
CA ILE A 37 -10.26 18.13 1.17
C ILE A 37 -10.80 19.50 0.73
N TYR A 38 -10.91 20.44 1.64
CA TYR A 38 -11.32 21.81 1.30
C TYR A 38 -10.38 22.45 0.27
N ALA A 39 -9.08 22.36 0.49
CA ALA A 39 -8.08 22.89 -0.46
C ALA A 39 -8.18 22.20 -1.84
N ALA A 40 -8.35 20.88 -1.88
CA ALA A 40 -8.54 20.12 -3.11
C ALA A 40 -9.81 20.56 -3.86
N ASN A 41 -10.94 20.71 -3.15
CA ASN A 41 -12.20 21.10 -3.76
C ASN A 41 -12.15 22.50 -4.39
N ILE A 42 -11.58 23.49 -3.72
CA ILE A 42 -11.42 24.85 -4.28
C ILE A 42 -10.41 24.91 -5.45
N SER A 43 -9.56 23.91 -5.56
CA SER A 43 -8.60 23.76 -6.66
C SER A 43 -9.15 22.99 -7.86
N GLY A 44 -10.45 22.69 -7.86
CA GLY A 44 -11.12 21.99 -8.95
C GLY A 44 -11.47 20.53 -8.66
N GLY A 45 -11.31 20.07 -7.43
CA GLY A 45 -11.60 18.71 -7.02
C GLY A 45 -10.41 17.75 -7.20
N THR A 46 -10.67 16.48 -6.96
CA THR A 46 -9.65 15.42 -7.01
C THR A 46 -9.92 14.51 -8.20
N VAL A 47 -8.89 14.28 -9.02
CA VAL A 47 -8.95 13.31 -10.12
C VAL A 47 -8.28 12.01 -9.67
N ALA A 48 -9.02 10.90 -9.72
CA ALA A 48 -8.52 9.57 -9.35
C ALA A 48 -8.71 8.59 -10.50
N ARG A 49 -7.62 7.99 -10.95
CA ARG A 49 -7.64 6.97 -12.01
C ARG A 49 -7.12 5.64 -11.45
N HIS A 50 -7.95 4.60 -11.59
CA HIS A 50 -7.56 3.26 -11.22
C HIS A 50 -6.56 2.73 -12.25
N PHE A 51 -5.33 2.56 -11.82
CA PHE A 51 -4.26 2.05 -12.64
C PHE A 51 -3.93 0.58 -12.32
N ARG A 52 -3.84 0.28 -11.02
CA ARG A 52 -3.47 -1.05 -10.55
C ARG A 52 -3.91 -1.23 -9.10
N GLN A 53 -4.34 -2.44 -8.75
CA GLN A 53 -4.69 -2.79 -7.37
C GLN A 53 -3.80 -3.92 -6.90
N GLU A 54 -2.87 -3.61 -6.02
CA GLU A 54 -2.01 -4.59 -5.37
C GLU A 54 -1.62 -4.09 -3.98
N LEU A 55 -1.26 -5.01 -3.11
CA LEU A 55 -0.77 -4.74 -1.77
C LEU A 55 0.70 -5.15 -1.70
N SER A 56 1.55 -4.26 -1.25
CA SER A 56 2.98 -4.53 -1.03
C SER A 56 3.26 -4.83 0.43
N ARG A 57 4.14 -5.79 0.67
CA ARG A 57 4.76 -6.06 1.97
C ARG A 57 6.27 -6.11 1.75
N ALA A 58 7.02 -5.51 2.66
CA ALA A 58 8.46 -5.37 2.53
C ALA A 58 9.16 -5.82 3.84
N PRO A 59 9.28 -7.13 4.09
CA PRO A 59 10.09 -7.60 5.19
C PRO A 59 11.56 -7.28 4.93
N VAL A 60 12.30 -6.90 5.96
CA VAL A 60 13.73 -6.62 5.91
C VAL A 60 14.47 -7.73 6.62
N PHE A 61 15.48 -8.29 5.97
CA PHE A 61 16.39 -9.29 6.50
C PHE A 61 17.77 -8.67 6.61
N ILE A 62 18.37 -8.74 7.80
CA ILE A 62 19.69 -8.17 8.09
C ILE A 62 20.69 -9.32 8.19
N PHE A 63 21.84 -9.15 7.54
CA PHE A 63 22.93 -10.12 7.49
C PHE A 63 24.23 -9.45 7.91
N ASP A 64 25.17 -10.25 8.43
CA ASP A 64 26.47 -9.75 8.90
C ASP A 64 27.41 -9.32 7.76
N ASN A 65 27.15 -9.82 6.55
CA ASN A 65 27.96 -9.50 5.37
C ASN A 65 27.20 -9.69 4.07
N ILE A 66 27.74 -9.12 3.01
CA ILE A 66 27.12 -9.13 1.67
C ILE A 66 27.02 -10.55 1.08
N ASP A 67 27.96 -11.45 1.38
CA ASP A 67 27.92 -12.80 0.85
C ASP A 67 26.73 -13.61 1.37
N GLU A 68 26.37 -13.41 2.63
CA GLU A 68 25.18 -14.02 3.24
C GLU A 68 23.90 -13.46 2.63
N SER A 69 23.84 -12.17 2.43
CA SER A 69 22.73 -11.52 1.74
C SER A 69 22.54 -12.09 0.33
N MET A 70 23.63 -12.25 -0.42
CA MET A 70 23.59 -12.84 -1.77
C MET A 70 23.17 -14.32 -1.76
N LYS A 71 23.64 -15.11 -0.80
CA LYS A 71 23.20 -16.50 -0.61
C LYS A 71 21.71 -16.57 -0.33
N PHE A 72 21.20 -15.71 0.54
CA PHE A 72 19.77 -15.63 0.83
C PHE A 72 18.96 -15.22 -0.40
N GLN A 73 19.42 -14.23 -1.15
CA GLN A 73 18.76 -13.82 -2.40
C GLN A 73 18.64 -14.98 -3.40
N ASN A 74 19.72 -15.73 -3.56
CA ASN A 74 19.75 -16.91 -4.45
C ASN A 74 18.81 -18.01 -3.93
N TRP A 75 18.79 -18.22 -2.62
CA TRP A 75 17.88 -19.19 -2.00
C TRP A 75 16.42 -18.83 -2.23
N VAL A 76 16.04 -17.56 -2.05
CA VAL A 76 14.66 -17.07 -2.33
C VAL A 76 14.29 -17.31 -3.79
N LYS A 77 15.19 -17.00 -4.74
CA LYS A 77 14.96 -17.25 -6.17
C LYS A 77 14.75 -18.73 -6.48
N ALA A 78 15.53 -19.60 -5.85
CA ALA A 78 15.45 -21.04 -6.04
C ALA A 78 14.16 -21.65 -5.43
N ASN A 79 13.64 -21.05 -4.37
CA ASN A 79 12.48 -21.54 -3.62
C ASN A 79 11.22 -20.68 -3.81
N GLU A 80 11.20 -19.79 -4.80
CA GLU A 80 10.12 -18.82 -5.00
C GLU A 80 8.73 -19.48 -5.05
N LYS A 81 8.60 -20.60 -5.75
CA LYS A 81 7.33 -21.32 -5.86
C LYS A 81 6.85 -21.87 -4.53
N GLU A 82 7.75 -22.38 -3.73
CA GLU A 82 7.41 -22.91 -2.40
C GLU A 82 7.00 -21.78 -1.45
N ILE A 83 7.73 -20.67 -1.48
CA ILE A 83 7.40 -19.46 -0.70
C ILE A 83 6.00 -18.95 -1.07
N ILE A 84 5.69 -18.88 -2.37
CA ILE A 84 4.38 -18.46 -2.85
C ILE A 84 3.29 -19.42 -2.36
N ASN A 85 3.48 -20.73 -2.49
CA ASN A 85 2.53 -21.72 -2.04
C ASN A 85 2.25 -21.62 -0.52
N VAL A 86 3.30 -21.46 0.27
CA VAL A 86 3.15 -21.28 1.72
C VAL A 86 2.41 -19.99 2.05
N ALA A 87 2.77 -18.88 1.40
CA ALA A 87 2.10 -17.59 1.60
C ALA A 87 0.61 -17.66 1.22
N GLU A 88 0.28 -18.27 0.09
CA GLU A 88 -1.11 -18.42 -0.37
C GLU A 88 -1.92 -19.38 0.48
N SER A 89 -1.29 -20.36 1.14
CA SER A 89 -1.98 -21.27 2.06
C SER A 89 -2.53 -20.58 3.31
N THR A 90 -2.05 -19.39 3.64
CA THR A 90 -2.50 -18.60 4.80
C THR A 90 -3.75 -17.77 4.53
N THR A 91 -4.23 -17.72 3.31
CA THR A 91 -5.38 -16.91 2.92
C THR A 91 -6.30 -17.67 1.96
N SER A 92 -7.58 -17.34 1.99
CA SER A 92 -8.57 -17.90 1.05
C SER A 92 -8.77 -17.01 -0.20
N HIS A 93 -8.25 -15.78 -0.21
CA HIS A 93 -8.54 -14.78 -1.25
C HIS A 93 -7.28 -14.11 -1.82
N GLY A 94 -6.19 -14.11 -1.06
CA GLY A 94 -4.95 -13.46 -1.48
C GLY A 94 -4.17 -14.30 -2.48
N LYS A 95 -3.51 -13.64 -3.42
CA LYS A 95 -2.54 -14.24 -4.34
C LYS A 95 -1.25 -13.43 -4.33
N VAL A 96 -0.13 -14.14 -4.34
CA VAL A 96 1.19 -13.52 -4.49
C VAL A 96 1.44 -13.28 -5.98
N LEU A 97 1.56 -12.02 -6.36
CA LEU A 97 1.76 -11.63 -7.76
C LEU A 97 3.22 -11.78 -8.18
N ARG A 98 4.16 -11.42 -7.28
CA ARG A 98 5.61 -11.50 -7.49
C ARG A 98 6.36 -11.31 -6.17
N ILE A 99 7.61 -11.71 -6.18
CA ILE A 99 8.57 -11.46 -5.10
C ILE A 99 9.72 -10.64 -5.68
N ASP A 100 9.80 -9.37 -5.31
CA ASP A 100 10.89 -8.49 -5.68
C ASP A 100 11.92 -8.45 -4.53
N GLN A 101 13.21 -8.48 -4.86
CA GLN A 101 14.29 -8.45 -3.88
C GLN A 101 15.21 -7.28 -4.13
N TYR A 102 15.52 -6.53 -3.09
CA TYR A 102 16.42 -5.39 -3.13
C TYR A 102 17.52 -5.59 -2.09
N ILE A 103 18.77 -5.52 -2.52
CA ILE A 103 19.89 -5.44 -1.60
C ILE A 103 20.09 -3.97 -1.30
N LEU A 104 20.04 -3.62 -0.03
CA LEU A 104 20.28 -2.27 0.47
C LEU A 104 21.63 -2.27 1.16
N ASP A 105 22.40 -1.24 0.94
CA ASP A 105 23.64 -0.97 1.66
C ASP A 105 23.31 0.01 2.81
N GLU A 106 23.69 -0.33 4.02
CA GLU A 106 23.71 0.62 5.12
C GLU A 106 25.05 1.37 5.00
N GLY A 107 25.06 2.42 4.17
CA GLY A 107 26.17 3.33 4.02
C GLY A 107 26.36 4.25 5.22
#